data_675fb5d00b10cd7a9ffc02ee53b12654
#
_entry.id   675fb5d00b10cd7a9ffc02ee53b12654
#
_cell.length_a   1.000
_cell.length_b   1.000
_cell.length_c   1.000
_cell.angle_alpha   90.00
_cell.angle_beta   90.00
_cell.angle_gamma   90.00
#
_symmetry.space_group_name_H-M   'P 1'
#
loop_
_entity.id
_entity.type
_entity.pdbx_description
1 polymer ?
#
loop_
_entity_poly.entity_id
_entity_poly.type
_entity_poly.pdbx_seq_one_letter_code
_entity_poly.pdbx_strand_id
1 'polypeptide(L)'
;MGTTCVFDYYERLALGSHLFPGSSLHSNLTNQNLGTQGIRAKDVSIPVKEILPQELNKTMTATQDQIHEWAISKETNPASLIFNNTCDPDSPTSQTVQISVTWTKLAATQSGDITVKTEVKAKNPAARTITVNVTDEIRSGTTVLDTLNSGDIDVPANTEMVVLSHMLTVPEGTTELNDVATATYTDKVTGVPVPGNTTAEAQATVEPSGVVQNATATINDVESITGANLSFSVDSFTGASGAFDNSYVAGTETTGPVSWTSDEQSDSGSVSFTKSVYIAEEPARLEPLLTQLQ
;
A
#
# COMPACT_ATOMS: atom_id res chain seq x y z
N MET A 1 82.18 -27.53 14.47
CA MET A 1 80.75 -27.37 14.88
C MET A 1 80.32 -25.98 14.39
N GLY A 2 79.32 -25.92 13.52
CA GLY A 2 78.77 -24.64 13.03
C GLY A 2 77.81 -24.04 14.09
N THR A 3 78.05 -22.79 14.41
CA THR A 3 77.11 -22.03 15.29
C THR A 3 75.98 -21.53 14.50
N THR A 4 74.75 -21.83 14.91
CA THR A 4 73.49 -21.29 14.32
C THR A 4 73.17 -20.00 15.05
N CYS A 5 73.09 -18.88 14.31
CA CYS A 5 72.57 -17.62 14.85
C CYS A 5 71.15 -17.44 14.42
N VAL A 6 70.23 -17.13 15.37
CA VAL A 6 68.82 -16.79 15.14
C VAL A 6 68.71 -15.30 15.31
N PHE A 7 68.10 -14.65 14.35
CA PHE A 7 67.79 -13.21 14.37
C PHE A 7 66.24 -13.06 14.35
N ASP A 8 65.72 -12.42 15.37
CA ASP A 8 64.32 -12.00 15.40
C ASP A 8 64.24 -10.54 14.98
N TYR A 9 63.37 -10.23 14.04
CA TYR A 9 63.09 -8.86 13.63
C TYR A 9 61.60 -8.63 13.44
N TYR A 10 61.16 -7.41 13.65
CA TYR A 10 59.79 -7.00 13.51
C TYR A 10 59.68 -5.98 12.39
N GLU A 11 58.77 -6.24 11.48
CA GLU A 11 58.40 -5.30 10.43
C GLU A 11 56.97 -4.84 10.57
N ARG A 12 56.75 -3.57 10.29
CA ARG A 12 55.42 -3.00 10.24
C ARG A 12 55.10 -2.60 8.80
N LEU A 13 54.02 -3.12 8.27
CA LEU A 13 53.47 -2.67 6.98
C LEU A 13 53.04 -1.22 7.07
N ALA A 14 53.25 -0.46 6.00
CA ALA A 14 52.75 0.90 5.89
C ALA A 14 51.22 0.94 5.99
N LEU A 15 50.69 1.98 6.58
CA LEU A 15 49.27 2.25 6.59
C LEU A 15 48.79 2.36 5.13
N GLY A 16 47.74 1.60 4.77
CA GLY A 16 47.25 1.57 3.39
C GLY A 16 47.85 0.49 2.49
N SER A 17 48.80 -0.33 2.96
CA SER A 17 49.32 -1.45 2.16
C SER A 17 48.27 -2.44 1.69
N HIS A 18 47.12 -2.51 2.40
CA HIS A 18 45.91 -3.29 2.03
C HIS A 18 45.16 -2.73 0.81
N LEU A 19 45.44 -1.51 0.40
CA LEU A 19 44.82 -0.86 -0.78
C LEU A 19 45.55 -1.23 -2.09
N PHE A 20 46.68 -1.93 -2.00
CA PHE A 20 47.40 -2.41 -3.18
C PHE A 20 47.01 -3.86 -3.46
N PRO A 21 46.08 -4.12 -4.38
CA PRO A 21 45.73 -5.47 -4.78
C PRO A 21 46.91 -6.08 -5.53
N GLY A 22 47.29 -7.27 -5.17
CA GLY A 22 48.36 -7.98 -5.84
C GLY A 22 49.04 -9.03 -4.97
N SER A 23 50.20 -9.48 -5.41
CA SER A 23 51.00 -10.46 -4.71
C SER A 23 51.39 -9.99 -3.29
N SER A 24 51.57 -10.93 -2.40
CA SER A 24 52.09 -10.69 -1.04
C SER A 24 53.27 -9.71 -1.05
N LEU A 25 53.32 -8.84 -0.03
CA LEU A 25 54.49 -8.02 0.22
C LEU A 25 55.65 -8.93 0.59
N HIS A 26 56.83 -8.52 0.25
CA HIS A 26 58.04 -9.31 0.48
C HIS A 26 58.98 -8.57 1.42
N SER A 27 59.50 -9.27 2.43
CA SER A 27 60.60 -8.83 3.25
C SER A 27 61.85 -9.57 2.85
N ASN A 28 62.87 -8.80 2.52
CA ASN A 28 64.14 -9.36 2.09
C ASN A 28 65.26 -9.08 3.10
N LEU A 29 65.84 -10.12 3.62
CA LEU A 29 67.12 -9.99 4.36
C LEU A 29 68.32 -9.91 3.36
N THR A 30 68.93 -8.74 3.29
CA THR A 30 70.03 -8.50 2.38
C THR A 30 71.40 -8.62 3.08
N ASN A 31 72.37 -9.02 2.30
CA ASN A 31 73.72 -9.36 2.77
C ASN A 31 74.64 -8.15 3.14
N GLN A 32 74.13 -6.92 3.08
CA GLN A 32 74.94 -5.71 3.10
C GLN A 32 75.65 -5.42 4.40
N ASN A 33 75.33 -6.04 5.50
CA ASN A 33 75.91 -5.71 6.83
C ASN A 33 76.42 -6.89 7.64
N LEU A 34 76.56 -8.06 7.02
CA LEU A 34 76.94 -9.29 7.74
C LEU A 34 78.34 -9.83 7.44
N GLY A 35 79.24 -8.99 6.89
CA GLY A 35 80.59 -9.37 6.59
C GLY A 35 80.75 -10.41 5.47
N THR A 36 81.88 -11.08 5.40
CA THR A 36 82.23 -12.04 4.33
C THR A 36 81.48 -13.40 4.40
N GLN A 37 80.57 -13.57 5.29
CA GLN A 37 79.77 -14.80 5.42
C GLN A 37 78.59 -14.75 4.44
N GLY A 38 78.58 -15.57 3.42
CA GLY A 38 77.57 -15.67 2.41
C GLY A 38 76.26 -16.17 2.97
N ILE A 39 75.40 -15.28 3.44
CA ILE A 39 73.99 -15.57 3.74
C ILE A 39 73.26 -15.44 2.42
N ARG A 40 72.60 -16.52 2.01
CA ARG A 40 71.67 -16.44 0.87
C ARG A 40 70.50 -15.49 1.23
N ALA A 41 70.23 -14.55 0.36
CA ALA A 41 69.04 -13.71 0.49
C ALA A 41 67.83 -14.58 0.78
N LYS A 42 67.16 -14.30 1.88
CA LYS A 42 65.90 -14.95 2.25
C LYS A 42 64.81 -13.97 2.00
N ASP A 43 63.89 -14.38 1.12
CA ASP A 43 62.64 -13.68 0.82
C ASP A 43 61.54 -14.32 1.62
N VAL A 44 60.86 -13.54 2.44
CA VAL A 44 59.71 -13.96 3.21
C VAL A 44 58.50 -13.20 2.69
N SER A 45 57.53 -13.93 2.17
CA SER A 45 56.27 -13.34 1.74
C SER A 45 55.38 -13.02 2.94
N ILE A 46 54.90 -11.81 3.00
CA ILE A 46 53.96 -11.36 4.02
C ILE A 46 52.58 -11.31 3.37
N PRO A 47 51.65 -12.22 3.72
CA PRO A 47 50.34 -12.22 3.13
C PRO A 47 49.60 -10.96 3.55
N VAL A 48 49.15 -10.17 2.59
CA VAL A 48 48.25 -9.03 2.80
C VAL A 48 46.83 -9.49 2.57
N LYS A 49 45.99 -9.29 3.56
CA LYS A 49 44.56 -9.53 3.39
C LYS A 49 43.99 -8.41 2.53
N GLU A 50 43.58 -8.75 1.33
CA GLU A 50 42.95 -7.84 0.40
C GLU A 50 41.62 -7.38 0.97
N ILE A 51 41.33 -6.09 0.86
CA ILE A 51 40.00 -5.56 1.11
C ILE A 51 39.29 -5.51 -0.23
N LEU A 52 38.42 -6.49 -0.44
CA LEU A 52 37.54 -6.53 -1.62
C LEU A 52 36.55 -5.37 -1.59
N PRO A 53 36.14 -4.87 -2.77
CA PRO A 53 35.15 -3.81 -2.85
C PRO A 53 33.85 -4.20 -2.15
N GLN A 54 33.30 -3.26 -1.35
CA GLN A 54 32.04 -3.45 -0.66
C GLN A 54 30.87 -3.35 -1.64
N GLU A 55 29.81 -4.09 -1.40
CA GLU A 55 28.62 -4.07 -2.23
C GLU A 55 27.44 -3.44 -1.45
N LEU A 56 26.66 -2.62 -2.15
CA LEU A 56 25.43 -2.03 -1.63
C LEU A 56 24.26 -2.50 -2.48
N ASN A 57 23.24 -3.07 -1.85
CA ASN A 57 22.01 -3.52 -2.48
C ASN A 57 20.82 -2.81 -1.85
N LYS A 58 19.80 -2.56 -2.64
CA LYS A 58 18.61 -1.84 -2.19
C LYS A 58 17.34 -2.46 -2.73
N THR A 59 16.29 -2.43 -1.91
CA THR A 59 14.93 -2.81 -2.29
C THR A 59 13.95 -1.74 -1.84
N MET A 60 12.88 -1.56 -2.60
CA MET A 60 11.79 -0.64 -2.29
C MET A 60 10.45 -1.30 -2.60
N THR A 61 9.47 -1.07 -1.75
CA THR A 61 8.08 -1.46 -1.96
C THR A 61 7.17 -0.27 -1.62
N ALA A 62 6.05 -0.17 -2.34
CA ALA A 62 5.02 0.81 -2.05
C ALA A 62 3.67 0.12 -2.05
N THR A 63 2.85 0.37 -1.04
CA THR A 63 1.53 -0.23 -0.92
C THR A 63 0.49 0.80 -0.56
N GLN A 64 -0.74 0.60 -1.04
CA GLN A 64 -1.89 1.46 -0.76
C GLN A 64 -3.12 0.61 -0.47
N ASP A 65 -3.98 1.06 0.42
CA ASP A 65 -5.24 0.41 0.72
C ASP A 65 -6.20 0.50 -0.47
N GLN A 66 -7.23 -0.32 -0.44
CA GLN A 66 -8.28 -0.33 -1.43
C GLN A 66 -9.63 -0.03 -0.77
N ILE A 67 -10.54 0.55 -1.53
CA ILE A 67 -11.90 0.82 -1.10
C ILE A 67 -12.89 0.36 -2.15
N HIS A 68 -14.03 -0.22 -1.71
CA HIS A 68 -15.20 -0.44 -2.56
C HIS A 68 -16.16 0.71 -2.41
N GLU A 69 -16.72 1.13 -3.52
CA GLU A 69 -17.93 1.93 -3.56
C GLU A 69 -19.13 1.03 -3.82
N TRP A 70 -20.31 1.45 -3.35
CA TRP A 70 -21.56 0.75 -3.54
C TRP A 70 -22.56 1.66 -4.27
N ALA A 71 -23.32 1.07 -5.18
CA ALA A 71 -24.43 1.72 -5.84
C ALA A 71 -25.73 1.09 -5.36
N ILE A 72 -26.74 1.90 -5.10
CA ILE A 72 -28.09 1.45 -4.75
C ILE A 72 -29.11 2.15 -5.64
N SER A 73 -30.15 1.43 -6.03
CA SER A 73 -31.29 2.01 -6.72
C SER A 73 -32.61 1.43 -6.19
N LYS A 74 -33.63 2.25 -6.12
CA LYS A 74 -34.99 1.86 -5.77
C LYS A 74 -35.94 2.33 -6.84
N GLU A 75 -36.72 1.41 -7.39
CA GLU A 75 -37.62 1.67 -8.48
C GLU A 75 -39.03 1.17 -8.15
N THR A 76 -40.02 1.84 -8.69
CA THR A 76 -41.45 1.44 -8.60
C THR A 76 -42.04 1.29 -9.99
N ASN A 77 -42.83 0.25 -10.19
CA ASN A 77 -43.53 0.00 -11.45
C ASN A 77 -45.02 -0.39 -11.17
N PRO A 78 -46.00 0.40 -11.63
CA PRO A 78 -45.84 1.69 -12.27
C PRO A 78 -45.32 2.76 -11.31
N ALA A 79 -44.80 3.86 -11.84
CA ALA A 79 -44.28 4.99 -11.04
C ALA A 79 -45.41 5.77 -10.34
N SER A 80 -46.62 5.63 -10.80
CA SER A 80 -47.82 6.21 -10.17
C SER A 80 -49.03 5.30 -10.40
N LEU A 81 -49.95 5.29 -9.45
CA LEU A 81 -51.21 4.61 -9.56
C LEU A 81 -52.30 5.66 -9.76
N ILE A 82 -53.20 5.42 -10.73
CA ILE A 82 -54.30 6.33 -11.07
C ILE A 82 -55.60 5.54 -10.97
N PHE A 83 -56.50 5.98 -10.12
CA PHE A 83 -57.84 5.46 -9.99
C PHE A 83 -58.78 6.38 -10.73
N ASN A 84 -59.29 5.93 -11.87
CA ASN A 84 -60.21 6.67 -12.70
C ASN A 84 -61.64 6.26 -12.31
N ASN A 85 -62.52 7.25 -12.26
CA ASN A 85 -63.99 7.05 -12.12
C ASN A 85 -64.33 6.13 -10.93
N THR A 86 -63.99 6.55 -9.73
CA THR A 86 -64.26 5.81 -8.48
C THR A 86 -65.73 5.57 -8.21
N CYS A 87 -66.66 6.24 -8.94
CA CYS A 87 -68.06 6.03 -8.87
C CYS A 87 -68.60 4.96 -9.83
N ASP A 88 -67.77 4.40 -10.70
CA ASP A 88 -68.11 3.32 -11.60
C ASP A 88 -67.93 1.97 -10.91
N PRO A 89 -68.95 1.14 -10.74
CA PRO A 89 -68.83 -0.16 -10.08
C PRO A 89 -67.91 -1.13 -10.80
N ASP A 90 -67.63 -0.91 -12.08
CA ASP A 90 -66.70 -1.74 -12.86
C ASP A 90 -65.27 -1.22 -12.83
N SER A 91 -64.98 -0.08 -12.19
CA SER A 91 -63.67 0.46 -12.03
C SER A 91 -62.87 -0.33 -11.00
N PRO A 92 -61.51 -0.53 -11.23
CA PRO A 92 -60.67 -1.24 -10.27
C PRO A 92 -60.65 -0.51 -8.92
N THR A 93 -60.97 -1.21 -7.87
CA THR A 93 -60.94 -0.70 -6.49
C THR A 93 -59.55 -0.83 -5.86
N SER A 94 -58.63 -1.50 -6.53
CA SER A 94 -57.23 -1.64 -6.10
C SER A 94 -56.29 -1.76 -7.29
N GLN A 95 -55.06 -1.31 -7.11
CA GLN A 95 -53.96 -1.46 -8.07
C GLN A 95 -52.69 -1.85 -7.31
N THR A 96 -51.84 -2.60 -8.00
CA THR A 96 -50.58 -3.08 -7.42
C THR A 96 -49.40 -2.30 -8.00
N VAL A 97 -48.48 -1.85 -7.14
CA VAL A 97 -47.18 -1.35 -7.52
C VAL A 97 -46.12 -2.35 -7.12
N GLN A 98 -45.20 -2.66 -8.03
CA GLN A 98 -43.99 -3.41 -7.73
C GLN A 98 -42.89 -2.45 -7.28
N ILE A 99 -42.16 -2.86 -6.28
CA ILE A 99 -41.04 -2.08 -5.69
C ILE A 99 -39.81 -2.95 -5.78
N SER A 100 -38.78 -2.45 -6.46
CA SER A 100 -37.50 -3.15 -6.60
C SER A 100 -36.39 -2.30 -6.02
N VAL A 101 -35.60 -2.89 -5.10
CA VAL A 101 -34.39 -2.30 -4.56
C VAL A 101 -33.22 -3.16 -5.06
N THR A 102 -32.27 -2.54 -5.70
CA THR A 102 -31.07 -3.22 -6.21
C THR A 102 -29.80 -2.53 -5.69
N TRP A 103 -28.77 -3.31 -5.40
CA TRP A 103 -27.48 -2.79 -4.97
C TRP A 103 -26.34 -3.55 -5.64
N THR A 104 -25.23 -2.84 -5.86
CA THR A 104 -24.05 -3.40 -6.54
C THR A 104 -22.79 -2.87 -5.90
N LYS A 105 -21.86 -3.78 -5.60
CA LYS A 105 -20.49 -3.45 -5.18
C LYS A 105 -19.65 -3.13 -6.42
N LEU A 106 -19.08 -1.94 -6.47
CA LEU A 106 -18.17 -1.55 -7.54
C LEU A 106 -16.79 -2.19 -7.32
N ALA A 107 -15.97 -2.21 -8.37
CA ALA A 107 -14.60 -2.71 -8.27
C ALA A 107 -13.82 -1.91 -7.23
N ALA A 108 -12.95 -2.59 -6.49
CA ALA A 108 -12.07 -1.91 -5.54
C ALA A 108 -11.09 -0.99 -6.29
N THR A 109 -10.91 0.20 -5.77
CA THR A 109 -9.92 1.19 -6.24
C THR A 109 -8.92 1.46 -5.13
N GLN A 110 -7.68 1.79 -5.48
CA GLN A 110 -6.68 2.23 -4.51
C GLN A 110 -7.11 3.58 -3.92
N SER A 111 -6.96 3.74 -2.62
CA SER A 111 -7.38 4.94 -1.89
C SER A 111 -6.60 5.12 -0.60
N GLY A 112 -6.45 6.37 -0.17
CA GLY A 112 -5.72 6.73 1.03
C GLY A 112 -4.22 6.89 0.80
N ASP A 113 -3.49 7.07 1.88
CA ASP A 113 -2.04 7.30 1.82
C ASP A 113 -1.27 6.05 1.37
N ILE A 114 -0.14 6.28 0.72
CA ILE A 114 0.76 5.23 0.24
C ILE A 114 1.83 4.97 1.30
N THR A 115 2.01 3.73 1.71
CA THR A 115 3.11 3.30 2.58
C THR A 115 4.29 2.83 1.74
N VAL A 116 5.41 3.52 1.86
CA VAL A 116 6.68 3.19 1.22
C VAL A 116 7.60 2.54 2.25
N LYS A 117 8.20 1.43 1.88
CA LYS A 117 9.21 0.75 2.69
C LYS A 117 10.44 0.45 1.86
N THR A 118 11.61 0.80 2.39
CA THR A 118 12.90 0.52 1.76
C THR A 118 13.84 -0.23 2.69
N GLU A 119 14.70 -1.04 2.13
CA GLU A 119 15.78 -1.72 2.85
C GLU A 119 17.08 -1.60 2.07
N VAL A 120 18.14 -1.18 2.78
CA VAL A 120 19.50 -1.14 2.26
C VAL A 120 20.32 -2.24 2.92
N LYS A 121 20.95 -3.07 2.10
CA LYS A 121 21.85 -4.14 2.53
C LYS A 121 23.26 -3.82 2.13
N ALA A 122 24.21 -3.93 3.07
CA ALA A 122 25.62 -3.89 2.79
C ALA A 122 26.21 -5.30 2.84
N LYS A 123 27.00 -5.67 1.81
CA LYS A 123 27.73 -6.93 1.75
C LYS A 123 29.21 -6.64 1.83
N ASN A 124 29.84 -7.22 2.83
CA ASN A 124 31.28 -7.12 3.08
C ASN A 124 31.97 -8.43 2.68
N PRO A 125 32.58 -8.51 1.49
CA PRO A 125 33.36 -9.68 1.06
C PRO A 125 34.75 -9.75 1.68
N ALA A 126 35.20 -8.69 2.37
CA ALA A 126 36.51 -8.65 2.96
C ALA A 126 36.64 -9.57 4.19
N ALA A 127 37.85 -10.02 4.49
CA ALA A 127 38.13 -10.90 5.63
C ALA A 127 38.26 -10.13 6.97
N ARG A 128 37.71 -8.94 7.07
CA ARG A 128 37.72 -8.07 8.27
C ARG A 128 36.41 -7.25 8.34
N THR A 129 36.14 -6.75 9.53
CA THR A 129 34.97 -5.87 9.74
C THR A 129 35.16 -4.53 9.06
N ILE A 130 34.14 -4.07 8.34
CA ILE A 130 34.08 -2.77 7.69
C ILE A 130 32.95 -1.97 8.34
N THR A 131 33.20 -0.72 8.64
CA THR A 131 32.15 0.21 9.07
C THR A 131 31.55 0.88 7.84
N VAL A 132 30.23 0.84 7.71
CA VAL A 132 29.45 1.51 6.66
C VAL A 132 28.59 2.60 7.26
N ASN A 133 28.46 3.72 6.56
CA ASN A 133 27.52 4.78 6.85
C ASN A 133 26.69 5.03 5.60
N VAL A 134 25.36 4.92 5.72
CA VAL A 134 24.41 5.04 4.61
C VAL A 134 23.49 6.21 4.84
N THR A 135 23.32 7.04 3.82
CA THR A 135 22.25 8.03 3.72
C THR A 135 21.27 7.58 2.65
N ASP A 136 20.00 7.56 2.99
CA ASP A 136 18.88 7.06 2.19
C ASP A 136 17.89 8.17 1.91
N GLU A 137 17.53 8.37 0.64
CA GLU A 137 16.61 9.42 0.23
C GLU A 137 15.45 8.82 -0.58
N ILE A 138 14.26 8.83 0.01
CA ILE A 138 13.02 8.51 -0.69
C ILE A 138 12.57 9.74 -1.48
N ARG A 139 12.23 9.55 -2.75
CA ARG A 139 11.93 10.62 -3.70
C ARG A 139 10.65 10.35 -4.50
N SER A 140 10.05 11.44 -5.00
CA SER A 140 9.06 11.42 -6.07
C SER A 140 9.69 12.15 -7.28
N GLY A 141 10.05 11.40 -8.31
CA GLY A 141 10.89 11.92 -9.39
C GLY A 141 12.22 12.47 -8.86
N THR A 142 12.43 13.77 -8.99
CA THR A 142 13.63 14.47 -8.49
C THR A 142 13.45 15.09 -7.11
N THR A 143 12.23 15.10 -6.55
CA THR A 143 11.92 15.75 -5.27
C THR A 143 12.19 14.77 -4.13
N VAL A 144 13.06 15.15 -3.19
CA VAL A 144 13.31 14.40 -1.96
C VAL A 144 12.09 14.56 -1.04
N LEU A 145 11.51 13.43 -0.63
CA LEU A 145 10.38 13.37 0.29
C LEU A 145 10.85 13.19 1.73
N ASP A 146 11.86 12.35 1.92
CA ASP A 146 12.47 12.12 3.24
C ASP A 146 13.92 11.65 3.10
N THR A 147 14.70 11.84 4.15
CA THR A 147 16.11 11.43 4.24
C THR A 147 16.39 10.79 5.58
N LEU A 148 16.99 9.62 5.57
CA LEU A 148 17.40 8.90 6.78
C LEU A 148 18.87 8.51 6.70
N ASN A 149 19.60 8.65 7.79
CA ASN A 149 21.00 8.20 7.90
C ASN A 149 21.13 7.05 8.90
N SER A 150 21.87 6.01 8.53
CA SER A 150 22.09 4.83 9.38
C SER A 150 22.97 5.08 10.59
N GLY A 151 23.77 6.15 10.56
CA GLY A 151 24.97 6.24 11.39
C GLY A 151 25.99 5.19 10.98
N ASP A 152 27.00 4.99 11.80
CA ASP A 152 28.08 4.03 11.55
C ASP A 152 27.66 2.62 11.97
N ILE A 153 27.59 1.69 11.02
CA ILE A 153 27.22 0.29 11.23
C ILE A 153 28.42 -0.62 10.89
N ASP A 154 28.74 -1.51 11.79
CA ASP A 154 29.80 -2.50 11.57
C ASP A 154 29.24 -3.73 10.84
N VAL A 155 29.76 -4.00 9.65
CA VAL A 155 29.46 -5.19 8.85
C VAL A 155 30.61 -6.20 9.02
N PRO A 156 30.35 -7.36 9.65
CA PRO A 156 31.38 -8.37 9.89
C PRO A 156 31.98 -8.91 8.59
N ALA A 157 33.15 -9.53 8.71
CA ALA A 157 33.85 -10.17 7.58
C ALA A 157 32.94 -11.21 6.88
N ASN A 158 32.92 -11.21 5.55
CA ASN A 158 32.21 -12.17 4.71
C ASN A 158 30.71 -12.26 5.02
N THR A 159 30.06 -11.15 5.38
CA THR A 159 28.63 -11.10 5.68
C THR A 159 27.88 -10.08 4.81
N GLU A 160 26.60 -10.34 4.66
CA GLU A 160 25.63 -9.39 4.14
C GLU A 160 24.56 -9.15 5.22
N MET A 161 24.20 -7.89 5.46
CA MET A 161 23.16 -7.56 6.44
C MET A 161 22.42 -6.29 6.04
N VAL A 162 21.20 -6.14 6.57
CA VAL A 162 20.44 -4.89 6.48
C VAL A 162 21.13 -3.85 7.36
N VAL A 163 21.50 -2.72 6.79
CA VAL A 163 22.14 -1.60 7.46
C VAL A 163 21.22 -0.41 7.64
N LEU A 164 20.14 -0.35 6.88
CA LEU A 164 19.10 0.67 7.01
C LEU A 164 17.75 0.11 6.57
N SER A 165 16.71 0.40 7.36
CA SER A 165 15.32 0.24 6.96
C SER A 165 14.63 1.59 7.14
N HIS A 166 13.97 2.06 6.08
CA HIS A 166 13.29 3.33 6.07
C HIS A 166 11.83 3.11 5.68
N MET A 167 10.91 3.72 6.42
CA MET A 167 9.48 3.65 6.14
C MET A 167 8.90 5.06 6.16
N LEU A 168 8.13 5.38 5.13
CA LEU A 168 7.51 6.68 4.93
C LEU A 168 6.07 6.50 4.47
N THR A 169 5.17 7.34 4.98
CA THR A 169 3.81 7.47 4.46
C THR A 169 3.74 8.74 3.62
N VAL A 170 3.28 8.61 2.38
CA VAL A 170 3.14 9.72 1.43
C VAL A 170 1.69 9.85 0.99
N PRO A 171 1.22 11.05 0.61
CA PRO A 171 -0.16 11.31 0.20
C PRO A 171 -0.57 10.47 -1.02
N GLU A 172 -1.86 10.18 -1.10
CA GLU A 172 -2.50 9.62 -2.29
C GLU A 172 -2.13 10.41 -3.55
N GLY A 173 -1.93 9.70 -4.66
CA GLY A 173 -1.55 10.30 -5.95
C GLY A 173 -0.06 10.63 -6.09
N THR A 174 0.78 10.35 -5.09
CA THR A 174 2.25 10.44 -5.25
C THR A 174 2.71 9.42 -6.28
N THR A 175 3.47 9.88 -7.28
CA THR A 175 3.95 9.08 -8.42
C THR A 175 5.47 9.08 -8.49
N GLU A 176 6.03 8.27 -9.39
CA GLU A 176 7.48 8.19 -9.66
C GLU A 176 8.30 7.95 -8.38
N LEU A 177 7.81 7.03 -7.54
CA LEU A 177 8.48 6.65 -6.30
C LEU A 177 9.81 5.96 -6.61
N ASN A 178 10.87 6.60 -6.20
CA ASN A 178 12.23 6.10 -6.30
C ASN A 178 13.00 6.40 -5.02
N ASP A 179 14.12 5.71 -4.86
CA ASP A 179 14.90 5.79 -3.65
C ASP A 179 16.37 5.60 -3.95
N VAL A 180 17.22 6.46 -3.40
CA VAL A 180 18.65 6.51 -3.63
C VAL A 180 19.40 6.42 -2.31
N ALA A 181 20.15 5.35 -2.13
CA ALA A 181 21.07 5.22 -1.01
C ALA A 181 22.50 5.61 -1.43
N THR A 182 23.18 6.37 -0.60
CA THR A 182 24.60 6.67 -0.72
C THR A 182 25.36 6.11 0.48
N ALA A 183 26.52 5.50 0.25
CA ALA A 183 27.30 4.86 1.30
C ALA A 183 28.76 5.29 1.30
N THR A 184 29.33 5.34 2.50
CA THR A 184 30.78 5.43 2.73
C THR A 184 31.24 4.21 3.54
N TYR A 185 32.45 3.75 3.27
CA TYR A 185 33.02 2.56 3.89
C TYR A 185 34.37 2.87 4.50
N THR A 186 34.63 2.39 5.72
CA THR A 186 35.88 2.52 6.39
C THR A 186 36.33 1.20 7.03
N ASP A 187 37.61 0.91 6.99
CA ASP A 187 38.19 -0.21 7.74
C ASP A 187 38.02 0.06 9.25
N LYS A 188 37.36 -0.84 9.96
CA LYS A 188 37.04 -0.69 11.40
C LYS A 188 38.32 -0.51 12.26
N VAL A 189 39.42 -1.08 11.87
CA VAL A 189 40.67 -1.06 12.66
C VAL A 189 41.52 0.16 12.36
N THR A 190 41.65 0.50 11.07
CA THR A 190 42.55 1.57 10.64
C THR A 190 41.85 2.91 10.44
N GLY A 191 40.51 2.93 10.30
CA GLY A 191 39.74 4.12 9.98
C GLY A 191 39.97 4.66 8.56
N VAL A 192 40.65 3.88 7.69
CA VAL A 192 40.92 4.29 6.30
C VAL A 192 39.77 3.95 5.41
N PRO A 193 39.36 4.84 4.46
CA PRO A 193 38.33 4.54 3.47
C PRO A 193 38.66 3.28 2.65
N VAL A 194 37.68 2.46 2.37
CA VAL A 194 37.78 1.26 1.57
C VAL A 194 36.90 1.36 0.32
N PRO A 195 37.27 0.67 -0.78
CA PRO A 195 36.50 0.71 -2.01
C PRO A 195 35.15 0.01 -1.86
N GLY A 196 34.19 0.42 -2.67
CA GLY A 196 32.87 -0.20 -2.73
C GLY A 196 31.91 0.59 -3.61
N ASN A 197 30.73 0.03 -3.83
CA ASN A 197 29.62 0.73 -4.48
C ASN A 197 29.11 1.81 -3.54
N THR A 198 29.21 3.06 -3.95
CA THR A 198 28.81 4.21 -3.14
C THR A 198 27.34 4.59 -3.33
N THR A 199 26.65 4.01 -4.31
CA THR A 199 25.24 4.28 -4.60
C THR A 199 24.49 3.00 -4.90
N ALA A 200 23.24 2.93 -4.46
CA ALA A 200 22.26 1.94 -4.87
C ALA A 200 20.89 2.62 -5.03
N GLU A 201 20.15 2.18 -6.03
CA GLU A 201 18.84 2.76 -6.37
C GLU A 201 17.79 1.67 -6.43
N ALA A 202 16.55 2.03 -6.09
CA ALA A 202 15.38 1.19 -6.23
C ALA A 202 14.18 2.05 -6.65
N GLN A 203 13.20 1.41 -7.28
CA GLN A 203 11.92 2.02 -7.66
C GLN A 203 10.80 1.08 -7.24
N ALA A 204 9.63 1.63 -6.97
CA ALA A 204 8.45 0.86 -6.65
C ALA A 204 7.23 1.38 -7.41
N THR A 205 6.41 0.45 -7.89
CA THR A 205 5.02 0.70 -8.25
C THR A 205 4.15 0.54 -7.01
N VAL A 206 3.06 1.28 -6.95
CA VAL A 206 2.12 1.17 -5.82
C VAL A 206 1.24 -0.05 -6.04
N GLU A 207 1.37 -1.02 -5.13
CA GLU A 207 0.60 -2.26 -5.13
C GLU A 207 -0.49 -2.23 -4.05
N PRO A 208 -1.57 -3.01 -4.20
CA PRO A 208 -2.56 -3.16 -3.14
C PRO A 208 -1.94 -3.67 -1.84
N SER A 209 -2.29 -3.05 -0.71
CA SER A 209 -1.79 -3.47 0.61
C SER A 209 -2.39 -4.81 1.09
N GLY A 210 -3.51 -5.23 0.48
CA GLY A 210 -4.35 -6.33 0.95
C GLY A 210 -5.43 -5.90 1.96
N VAL A 211 -5.41 -4.65 2.41
CA VAL A 211 -6.50 -4.07 3.22
C VAL A 211 -7.55 -3.49 2.28
N VAL A 212 -8.79 -3.94 2.46
CA VAL A 212 -9.93 -3.50 1.65
C VAL A 212 -10.99 -2.93 2.56
N GLN A 213 -11.27 -1.65 2.38
CA GLN A 213 -12.33 -0.92 3.08
C GLN A 213 -13.66 -1.11 2.34
N ASN A 214 -14.79 -0.97 3.06
CA ASN A 214 -16.15 -1.12 2.53
C ASN A 214 -16.38 -2.46 1.79
N ALA A 215 -15.71 -3.52 2.24
CA ALA A 215 -15.88 -4.86 1.67
C ALA A 215 -17.31 -5.40 1.86
N THR A 216 -18.06 -4.84 2.84
CA THR A 216 -19.44 -5.17 3.18
C THR A 216 -20.30 -3.91 3.21
N ALA A 217 -21.59 -4.05 2.99
CA ALA A 217 -22.58 -2.98 3.13
C ALA A 217 -23.78 -3.47 3.96
N THR A 218 -24.43 -2.54 4.65
CA THR A 218 -25.74 -2.74 5.24
C THR A 218 -26.77 -2.05 4.36
N ILE A 219 -27.73 -2.81 3.85
CA ILE A 219 -28.82 -2.31 3.04
C ILE A 219 -30.06 -2.29 3.90
N ASN A 220 -30.71 -1.13 3.99
CA ASN A 220 -31.89 -0.93 4.81
C ASN A 220 -32.95 -0.20 4.02
N ASP A 221 -34.10 -0.84 3.83
CA ASP A 221 -35.27 -0.26 3.17
C ASP A 221 -36.38 -0.09 4.21
N VAL A 222 -36.77 1.15 4.44
CA VAL A 222 -37.78 1.51 5.44
C VAL A 222 -39.05 2.01 4.77
N GLU A 223 -40.18 1.40 5.10
CA GLU A 223 -41.48 1.85 4.65
C GLU A 223 -41.97 3.06 5.43
N SER A 224 -42.76 3.90 4.76
CA SER A 224 -43.47 4.99 5.38
C SER A 224 -45.00 4.76 5.41
N ILE A 225 -45.49 3.62 4.91
CA ILE A 225 -46.91 3.26 4.88
C ILE A 225 -47.24 2.44 6.11
N THR A 226 -47.99 2.99 7.04
CA THR A 226 -48.35 2.30 8.27
C THR A 226 -49.09 0.99 7.98
N GLY A 227 -48.55 -0.12 8.45
CA GLY A 227 -49.14 -1.45 8.36
C GLY A 227 -48.91 -2.18 7.03
N ALA A 228 -48.17 -1.62 6.08
CA ALA A 228 -47.87 -2.26 4.80
C ALA A 228 -46.85 -3.39 4.91
N ASN A 229 -45.94 -3.34 5.92
CA ASN A 229 -44.91 -4.33 6.18
C ASN A 229 -43.98 -4.57 4.98
N LEU A 230 -43.49 -3.48 4.39
CA LEU A 230 -42.64 -3.47 3.20
C LEU A 230 -41.14 -3.27 3.52
N SER A 231 -40.84 -2.98 4.78
CA SER A 231 -39.45 -2.76 5.22
C SER A 231 -38.63 -4.04 5.19
N PHE A 232 -37.36 -3.95 4.79
CA PHE A 232 -36.39 -5.04 4.92
C PHE A 232 -35.03 -4.50 5.32
N SER A 233 -34.18 -5.39 5.81
CA SER A 233 -32.77 -5.09 6.13
C SER A 233 -31.87 -6.27 5.78
N VAL A 234 -30.69 -5.96 5.24
CA VAL A 234 -29.62 -6.93 5.00
C VAL A 234 -28.35 -6.39 5.63
N ASP A 235 -27.91 -7.04 6.70
CA ASP A 235 -26.68 -6.65 7.40
C ASP A 235 -25.46 -7.37 6.82
N SER A 236 -24.32 -6.64 6.74
CA SER A 236 -23.02 -7.20 6.36
C SER A 236 -23.04 -7.98 5.04
N PHE A 237 -23.71 -7.44 4.04
CA PHE A 237 -23.75 -8.04 2.71
C PHE A 237 -22.36 -8.04 2.07
N THR A 238 -21.87 -9.20 1.66
CA THR A 238 -20.53 -9.39 1.09
C THR A 238 -20.53 -9.66 -0.41
N GLY A 239 -21.68 -9.95 -1.01
CA GLY A 239 -21.83 -10.30 -2.42
C GLY A 239 -21.47 -9.14 -3.37
N ALA A 240 -21.38 -9.44 -4.66
CA ALA A 240 -21.13 -8.43 -5.69
C ALA A 240 -22.38 -7.60 -5.99
N SER A 241 -23.58 -8.17 -5.91
CA SER A 241 -24.84 -7.49 -6.12
C SER A 241 -25.97 -8.24 -5.42
N GLY A 242 -27.05 -7.54 -5.16
CA GLY A 242 -28.28 -8.12 -4.62
C GLY A 242 -29.49 -7.33 -5.08
N ALA A 243 -30.66 -7.93 -4.85
CA ALA A 243 -31.94 -7.29 -5.11
C ALA A 243 -32.97 -7.74 -4.08
N PHE A 244 -33.92 -6.88 -3.81
CA PHE A 244 -35.12 -7.17 -3.05
C PHE A 244 -36.32 -6.62 -3.80
N ASP A 245 -37.27 -7.49 -4.10
CA ASP A 245 -38.52 -7.13 -4.78
C ASP A 245 -39.68 -7.29 -3.80
N ASN A 246 -40.53 -6.29 -3.76
CA ASN A 246 -41.73 -6.30 -2.97
C ASN A 246 -42.91 -5.72 -3.78
N SER A 247 -44.13 -5.86 -3.27
CA SER A 247 -45.32 -5.30 -3.91
C SER A 247 -46.25 -4.69 -2.86
N TYR A 248 -46.86 -3.60 -3.25
CA TYR A 248 -47.90 -2.95 -2.45
C TYR A 248 -49.22 -2.87 -3.24
N VAL A 249 -50.29 -3.23 -2.60
CA VAL A 249 -51.65 -3.10 -3.16
C VAL A 249 -52.29 -1.86 -2.56
N ALA A 250 -52.47 -0.83 -3.39
CA ALA A 250 -53.18 0.39 -3.01
C ALA A 250 -54.62 0.24 -3.34
N GLY A 251 -55.52 0.56 -2.37
CA GLY A 251 -56.95 0.66 -2.56
C GLY A 251 -57.37 2.11 -2.78
N THR A 252 -58.64 2.29 -3.21
CA THR A 252 -59.26 3.62 -3.41
C THR A 252 -59.35 4.47 -2.14
N GLU A 253 -59.20 3.84 -0.99
CA GLU A 253 -59.18 4.55 0.31
C GLU A 253 -57.81 5.11 0.65
N THR A 254 -56.77 4.76 -0.12
CA THR A 254 -55.40 5.23 0.10
C THR A 254 -55.26 6.64 -0.46
N THR A 255 -55.12 7.62 0.41
CA THR A 255 -54.98 9.04 0.01
C THR A 255 -53.55 9.54 0.30
N GLY A 256 -52.97 10.27 -0.65
CA GLY A 256 -51.69 10.93 -0.52
C GLY A 256 -50.50 10.16 -1.10
N PRO A 257 -49.31 10.76 -1.04
CA PRO A 257 -48.08 10.12 -1.54
C PRO A 257 -47.67 8.95 -0.64
N VAL A 258 -47.33 7.85 -1.29
CA VAL A 258 -46.72 6.70 -0.65
C VAL A 258 -45.23 6.77 -0.96
N SER A 259 -44.37 6.78 0.05
CA SER A 259 -42.94 6.90 -0.13
C SER A 259 -42.18 5.76 0.56
N TRP A 260 -41.10 5.37 -0.08
CA TRP A 260 -40.13 4.42 0.47
C TRP A 260 -38.78 5.11 0.58
N THR A 261 -38.01 4.77 1.60
CA THR A 261 -36.68 5.27 1.83
C THR A 261 -35.68 4.11 1.83
N SER A 262 -34.60 4.23 1.09
CA SER A 262 -33.49 3.31 1.13
C SER A 262 -32.27 4.05 1.62
N ASP A 263 -31.52 3.42 2.54
CA ASP A 263 -30.29 3.93 3.08
C ASP A 263 -29.15 2.97 2.69
N GLU A 264 -28.09 3.53 2.17
CA GLU A 264 -26.81 2.83 1.93
C GLU A 264 -25.80 3.33 2.94
N GLN A 265 -25.11 2.42 3.61
CA GLN A 265 -24.03 2.75 4.52
C GLN A 265 -22.71 2.22 4.00
N SER A 266 -21.72 3.10 3.99
CA SER A 266 -20.34 2.77 3.75
C SER A 266 -19.48 3.32 4.89
N ASP A 267 -18.19 3.03 4.92
CA ASP A 267 -17.26 3.62 5.91
C ASP A 267 -17.19 5.15 5.85
N SER A 268 -17.60 5.74 4.73
CA SER A 268 -17.61 7.18 4.51
C SER A 268 -18.94 7.87 4.87
N GLY A 269 -19.93 7.13 5.30
CA GLY A 269 -21.23 7.68 5.70
C GLY A 269 -22.41 6.91 5.14
N SER A 270 -23.61 7.46 5.35
CA SER A 270 -24.86 6.92 4.82
C SER A 270 -25.38 7.80 3.69
N VAL A 271 -25.83 7.16 2.62
CA VAL A 271 -26.56 7.81 1.54
C VAL A 271 -28.00 7.36 1.62
N SER A 272 -28.94 8.31 1.72
CA SER A 272 -30.36 8.01 1.70
C SER A 272 -31.03 8.69 0.52
N PHE A 273 -32.00 8.00 -0.07
CA PHE A 273 -32.88 8.60 -1.06
C PHE A 273 -34.34 8.17 -0.84
N THR A 274 -35.26 9.02 -1.24
CA THR A 274 -36.69 8.76 -1.14
C THR A 274 -37.31 8.78 -2.54
N LYS A 275 -38.03 7.73 -2.85
CA LYS A 275 -38.88 7.68 -4.05
C LYS A 275 -40.32 7.64 -3.65
N SER A 276 -41.15 8.49 -4.23
CA SER A 276 -42.55 8.60 -3.91
C SER A 276 -43.42 8.05 -5.03
N VAL A 277 -44.43 7.33 -4.65
CA VAL A 277 -45.53 6.91 -5.53
C VAL A 277 -46.75 7.70 -5.15
N TYR A 278 -47.41 8.28 -6.11
CA TYR A 278 -48.59 9.07 -5.92
C TYR A 278 -49.81 8.29 -6.44
N ILE A 279 -50.87 8.26 -5.62
CA ILE A 279 -52.16 7.79 -6.01
C ILE A 279 -52.98 9.03 -6.33
N ALA A 280 -53.30 9.22 -7.62
CA ALA A 280 -54.13 10.32 -8.05
C ALA A 280 -55.56 9.80 -8.27
N GLU A 281 -56.52 10.31 -7.51
CA GLU A 281 -57.92 10.12 -7.80
C GLU A 281 -58.37 11.23 -8.76
N GLU A 282 -59.08 10.87 -9.83
CA GLU A 282 -59.80 11.90 -10.59
C GLU A 282 -60.87 12.53 -9.67
N PRO A 283 -60.94 13.87 -9.62
CA PRO A 283 -61.98 14.49 -8.84
C PRO A 283 -63.35 13.96 -9.31
N ALA A 284 -64.15 13.46 -8.36
CA ALA A 284 -65.52 12.99 -8.64
C ALA A 284 -66.17 14.02 -9.49
N ARG A 285 -66.57 13.63 -10.70
CA ARG A 285 -67.36 14.48 -11.56
C ARG A 285 -68.73 14.60 -10.87
N LEU A 286 -69.01 15.72 -10.20
CA LEU A 286 -70.36 16.08 -9.78
C LEU A 286 -71.22 16.24 -11.06
N GLU A 287 -71.88 15.18 -11.44
CA GLU A 287 -72.98 15.32 -12.37
C GLU A 287 -73.97 16.25 -11.73
N PRO A 288 -74.37 17.33 -12.42
CA PRO A 288 -75.42 18.18 -11.86
C PRO A 288 -76.69 17.33 -11.69
N LEU A 289 -77.16 17.22 -10.45
CA LEU A 289 -78.52 16.75 -10.15
C LEU A 289 -79.50 17.59 -10.95
N LEU A 290 -79.92 17.06 -12.08
CA LEU A 290 -81.12 17.59 -12.78
C LEU A 290 -82.27 17.37 -11.89
N THR A 291 -82.63 18.37 -11.07
CA THR A 291 -83.88 18.49 -10.38
C THR A 291 -84.92 18.59 -11.44
N GLN A 292 -85.60 17.49 -11.73
CA GLN A 292 -86.90 17.56 -12.35
C GLN A 292 -87.87 18.07 -11.30
N LEU A 293 -88.18 19.37 -11.38
CA LEU A 293 -89.39 19.96 -10.83
C LEU A 293 -90.52 19.77 -11.86
N GLN A 294 -91.49 18.93 -11.51
CA GLN A 294 -92.85 19.09 -11.93
C GLN A 294 -93.71 19.32 -10.69
#